data_7b7c27f78ac558dd8abed28fc4998840
#
_entry.id   7b7c27f78ac558dd8abed28fc4998840
#
_cell.length_a   1.000
_cell.length_b   1.000
_cell.length_c   1.000
_cell.angle_alpha   90.00
_cell.angle_beta   90.00
_cell.angle_gamma   90.00
#
_symmetry.space_group_name_H-M   'P 1'
#
loop_
_entity.id
_entity.type
_entity.pdbx_description
1 polymer ?
#
loop_
_entity_poly.entity_id
_entity_poly.type
_entity_poly.pdbx_seq_one_letter_code
_entity_poly.pdbx_strand_id
1 'polypeptide(L)'
;LTDLPELPQSLTFLDVSENIFSGLSELPPNLYYLNASSNEIRSLCDLPPSLEELNVSNNKLIELPALPPRLERLIASFNHLAEVPELPQNLKQLHVEYNPLREFPDIPESVEDLRMNSERVVDPYEFAHETTDKLEDDVFE
;
A
#
# COMPACT_ATOMS: atom_id res chain seq x y z
N LEU A 1 -18.09 5.88 -10.86
CA LEU A 1 -18.62 6.62 -9.69
C LEU A 1 -17.56 7.51 -9.12
N THR A 2 -17.97 8.64 -8.62
CA THR A 2 -17.05 9.61 -8.00
C THR A 2 -17.19 9.64 -6.49
N ASP A 3 -18.33 9.26 -5.94
CA ASP A 3 -18.56 9.27 -4.50
C ASP A 3 -19.29 8.04 -4.06
N LEU A 4 -19.00 7.58 -2.86
CA LEU A 4 -19.71 6.45 -2.32
C LEU A 4 -21.07 6.86 -1.82
N PRO A 5 -22.09 6.05 -2.05
CA PRO A 5 -23.36 6.27 -1.36
C PRO A 5 -23.22 5.88 0.10
N GLU A 6 -24.25 6.13 0.86
CA GLU A 6 -24.25 5.70 2.24
C GLU A 6 -24.25 4.17 2.27
N LEU A 7 -23.35 3.58 3.04
CA LEU A 7 -23.19 2.13 3.08
C LEU A 7 -23.76 1.56 4.37
N PRO A 8 -24.29 0.34 4.33
CA PRO A 8 -24.79 -0.28 5.56
C PRO A 8 -23.67 -0.51 6.56
N GLN A 9 -23.97 -0.32 7.82
CA GLN A 9 -22.97 -0.50 8.86
C GLN A 9 -22.58 -1.97 9.05
N SER A 10 -23.39 -2.89 8.54
CA SER A 10 -23.10 -4.32 8.65
C SER A 10 -22.26 -4.85 7.50
N LEU A 11 -21.90 -3.99 6.56
CA LEU A 11 -21.15 -4.43 5.39
C LEU A 11 -19.78 -4.97 5.79
N THR A 12 -19.39 -6.13 5.24
CA THR A 12 -18.11 -6.73 5.57
C THR A 12 -17.17 -6.81 4.36
N PHE A 13 -17.69 -6.68 3.17
CA PHE A 13 -16.91 -6.83 1.93
C PHE A 13 -17.27 -5.67 1.00
N LEU A 14 -16.28 -4.95 0.50
CA LEU A 14 -16.55 -3.82 -0.38
C LEU A 14 -15.53 -3.80 -1.52
N ASP A 15 -16.02 -3.81 -2.73
CA ASP A 15 -15.17 -3.68 -3.91
C ASP A 15 -15.67 -2.48 -4.71
N VAL A 16 -14.89 -1.42 -4.74
CA VAL A 16 -15.20 -0.23 -5.51
C VAL A 16 -14.08 0.06 -6.52
N SER A 17 -13.38 -1.00 -6.93
CA SER A 17 -12.28 -0.84 -7.87
C SER A 17 -12.76 -0.35 -9.23
N GLU A 18 -11.83 0.20 -9.98
CA GLU A 18 -12.06 0.65 -11.35
C GLU A 18 -13.17 1.70 -11.44
N ASN A 19 -13.06 2.71 -10.64
CA ASN A 19 -13.95 3.87 -10.69
C ASN A 19 -13.11 5.14 -10.75
N ILE A 20 -13.65 6.27 -10.38
CA ILE A 20 -12.90 7.51 -10.39
C ILE A 20 -13.03 8.24 -9.06
N PHE A 21 -13.08 7.50 -7.96
CA PHE A 21 -13.13 8.11 -6.64
C PHE A 21 -11.84 8.88 -6.38
N SER A 22 -11.96 10.06 -5.81
CA SER A 22 -10.78 10.83 -5.40
C SER A 22 -10.49 10.64 -3.92
N GLY A 23 -11.38 10.02 -3.20
CA GLY A 23 -11.19 9.70 -1.78
C GLY A 23 -12.35 8.86 -1.30
N LEU A 24 -12.18 8.28 -0.13
CA LEU A 24 -13.25 7.52 0.51
C LEU A 24 -13.46 8.16 1.85
N SER A 25 -14.68 8.61 2.12
CA SER A 25 -14.91 9.44 3.29
C SER A 25 -15.05 8.65 4.58
N GLU A 26 -15.80 7.60 4.57
CA GLU A 26 -16.03 6.82 5.77
C GLU A 26 -16.27 5.41 5.38
N LEU A 27 -15.75 4.47 6.14
CA LEU A 27 -15.92 3.05 5.84
C LEU A 27 -16.71 2.37 6.95
N PRO A 28 -17.54 1.39 6.62
CA PRO A 28 -18.27 0.67 7.65
C PRO A 28 -17.34 -0.02 8.64
N PRO A 29 -17.70 -0.10 9.90
CA PRO A 29 -16.78 -0.54 10.94
C PRO A 29 -16.47 -2.04 10.95
N ASN A 30 -17.21 -2.84 10.21
CA ASN A 30 -17.02 -4.27 10.22
C ASN A 30 -16.43 -4.82 8.91
N LEU A 31 -15.89 -3.96 8.07
CA LEU A 31 -15.28 -4.42 6.83
C LEU A 31 -14.07 -5.29 7.13
N TYR A 32 -13.96 -6.44 6.47
CA TYR A 32 -12.73 -7.20 6.51
C TYR A 32 -12.01 -7.18 5.17
N TYR A 33 -12.70 -6.79 4.10
CA TYR A 33 -12.11 -6.75 2.76
C TYR A 33 -12.47 -5.42 2.08
N LEU A 34 -11.47 -4.74 1.57
CA LEU A 34 -11.69 -3.52 0.79
C LEU A 34 -10.80 -3.54 -0.43
N ASN A 35 -11.41 -3.47 -1.60
CA ASN A 35 -10.68 -3.29 -2.84
C ASN A 35 -11.11 -1.95 -3.43
N ALA A 36 -10.20 -0.98 -3.39
CA ALA A 36 -10.43 0.33 -3.98
C ALA A 36 -9.37 0.63 -5.03
N SER A 37 -8.82 -0.41 -5.66
CA SER A 37 -7.78 -0.24 -6.65
C SER A 37 -8.29 0.45 -7.91
N SER A 38 -7.39 1.02 -8.65
CA SER A 38 -7.68 1.67 -9.95
C SER A 38 -8.74 2.75 -9.81
N ASN A 39 -8.46 3.69 -8.99
CA ASN A 39 -9.25 4.90 -8.83
C ASN A 39 -8.30 6.10 -8.90
N GLU A 40 -8.68 7.22 -8.35
CA GLU A 40 -7.83 8.41 -8.31
C GLU A 40 -7.69 8.90 -6.88
N ILE A 41 -7.63 7.97 -5.94
CA ILE A 41 -7.66 8.30 -4.53
C ILE A 41 -6.34 8.95 -4.11
N ARG A 42 -6.42 10.09 -3.44
CA ARG A 42 -5.24 10.81 -2.97
C ARG A 42 -5.03 10.61 -1.48
N SER A 43 -6.08 10.31 -0.73
CA SER A 43 -5.96 10.04 0.68
C SER A 43 -7.07 9.11 1.12
N LEU A 44 -6.81 8.37 2.19
CA LEU A 44 -7.80 7.45 2.73
C LEU A 44 -8.23 7.93 4.11
N CYS A 45 -9.47 7.62 4.46
CA CYS A 45 -9.95 7.83 5.82
C CYS A 45 -9.33 6.77 6.74
N ASP A 46 -9.65 6.84 8.02
CA ASP A 46 -9.21 5.83 8.96
C ASP A 46 -9.74 4.46 8.53
N LEU A 47 -8.91 3.45 8.69
CA LEU A 47 -9.29 2.11 8.28
C LEU A 47 -9.99 1.38 9.43
N PRO A 48 -11.03 0.60 9.13
CA PRO A 48 -11.73 -0.11 10.20
C PRO A 48 -10.82 -1.15 10.87
N PRO A 49 -10.94 -1.34 12.17
CA PRO A 49 -10.04 -2.26 12.86
C PRO A 49 -10.24 -3.72 12.50
N SER A 50 -11.35 -4.06 11.87
CA SER A 50 -11.60 -5.45 11.45
C SER A 50 -10.97 -5.79 10.11
N LEU A 51 -10.35 -4.81 9.43
CA LEU A 51 -9.88 -5.03 8.07
C LEU A 51 -8.75 -6.04 8.01
N GLU A 52 -8.86 -7.01 7.13
CA GLU A 52 -7.85 -8.04 6.93
C GLU A 52 -7.21 -7.96 5.55
N GLU A 53 -7.91 -7.46 4.56
CA GLU A 53 -7.35 -7.31 3.22
C GLU A 53 -7.64 -5.92 2.68
N LEU A 54 -6.60 -5.27 2.21
CA LEU A 54 -6.73 -3.92 1.64
C LEU A 54 -5.96 -3.87 0.32
N ASN A 55 -6.67 -3.54 -0.75
CA ASN A 55 -6.05 -3.31 -2.04
C ASN A 55 -6.37 -1.89 -2.49
N VAL A 56 -5.36 -1.04 -2.51
CA VAL A 56 -5.48 0.34 -2.97
C VAL A 56 -4.48 0.64 -4.08
N SER A 57 -4.07 -0.39 -4.82
CA SER A 57 -3.10 -0.20 -5.88
C SER A 57 -3.66 0.67 -7.01
N ASN A 58 -2.79 1.25 -7.78
CA ASN A 58 -3.17 2.12 -8.90
C ASN A 58 -4.05 3.28 -8.47
N ASN A 59 -3.55 4.05 -7.55
CA ASN A 59 -4.21 5.28 -7.10
C ASN A 59 -3.16 6.38 -7.04
N LYS A 60 -3.43 7.45 -6.34
CA LYS A 60 -2.52 8.59 -6.22
C LYS A 60 -2.20 8.89 -4.77
N LEU A 61 -2.12 7.86 -3.95
CA LEU A 61 -1.88 8.02 -2.53
C LEU A 61 -0.47 8.50 -2.27
N ILE A 62 -0.33 9.51 -1.42
CA ILE A 62 0.98 9.97 -0.99
C ILE A 62 1.33 9.42 0.37
N GLU A 63 0.37 8.92 1.10
CA GLU A 63 0.59 8.29 2.39
C GLU A 63 -0.56 7.35 2.70
N LEU A 64 -0.34 6.44 3.63
CA LEU A 64 -1.37 5.53 4.09
C LEU A 64 -1.72 5.88 5.53
N PRO A 65 -2.96 5.69 5.96
CA PRO A 65 -3.29 5.85 7.38
C PRO A 65 -2.68 4.70 8.18
N ALA A 66 -2.77 4.79 9.50
CA ALA A 66 -2.30 3.70 10.36
C ALA A 66 -2.96 2.40 9.93
N LEU A 67 -2.18 1.33 9.91
CA LEU A 67 -2.70 0.05 9.45
C LEU A 67 -3.33 -0.72 10.60
N PRO A 68 -4.49 -1.33 10.39
CA PRO A 68 -5.16 -2.05 11.48
C PRO A 68 -4.39 -3.30 11.88
N PRO A 69 -4.47 -3.69 13.14
CA PRO A 69 -3.66 -4.80 13.62
C PRO A 69 -4.02 -6.17 13.06
N ARG A 70 -5.21 -6.32 12.48
CA ARG A 70 -5.60 -7.60 11.90
C ARG A 70 -5.27 -7.72 10.43
N LEU A 71 -4.67 -6.70 9.83
CA LEU A 71 -4.42 -6.70 8.40
C LEU A 71 -3.45 -7.81 8.04
N GLU A 72 -3.82 -8.63 7.08
CA GLU A 72 -3.00 -9.74 6.60
C GLU A 72 -2.50 -9.51 5.18
N ARG A 73 -3.21 -8.74 4.37
CA ARG A 73 -2.79 -8.48 3.00
C ARG A 73 -2.90 -6.99 2.69
N LEU A 74 -1.80 -6.41 2.27
CA LEU A 74 -1.76 -5.01 1.86
C LEU A 74 -1.19 -4.93 0.46
N ILE A 75 -2.00 -4.46 -0.48
CA ILE A 75 -1.56 -4.24 -1.84
C ILE A 75 -1.71 -2.76 -2.15
N ALA A 76 -0.60 -2.08 -2.26
CA ALA A 76 -0.57 -0.63 -2.46
C ALA A 76 0.41 -0.23 -3.56
N SER A 77 0.66 -1.13 -4.52
CA SER A 77 1.57 -0.83 -5.61
C SER A 77 1.02 0.28 -6.51
N PHE A 78 1.89 0.92 -7.24
CA PHE A 78 1.52 1.98 -8.18
C PHE A 78 0.77 3.12 -7.50
N ASN A 79 1.44 3.72 -6.56
CA ASN A 79 0.94 4.93 -5.89
C ASN A 79 2.10 5.93 -5.83
N HIS A 80 2.01 6.91 -4.96
CA HIS A 80 3.05 7.92 -4.79
C HIS A 80 3.58 7.92 -3.36
N LEU A 81 3.65 6.74 -2.75
CA LEU A 81 4.03 6.64 -1.34
C LEU A 81 5.52 6.88 -1.17
N ALA A 82 5.89 7.74 -0.23
CA ALA A 82 7.27 7.96 0.13
C ALA A 82 7.69 7.07 1.29
N GLU A 83 6.74 6.58 2.06
CA GLU A 83 7.00 5.70 3.18
C GLU A 83 5.78 4.87 3.48
N VAL A 84 5.97 3.81 4.23
CA VAL A 84 4.89 2.92 4.62
C VAL A 84 4.78 2.96 6.13
N PRO A 85 3.59 3.06 6.69
CA PRO A 85 3.49 3.09 8.16
C PRO A 85 3.93 1.76 8.77
N GLU A 86 4.01 1.74 10.08
CA GLU A 86 4.40 0.54 10.79
C GLU A 86 3.51 -0.64 10.36
N LEU A 87 4.13 -1.78 10.09
CA LEU A 87 3.41 -2.92 9.57
C LEU A 87 2.90 -3.81 10.71
N PRO A 88 1.67 -4.31 10.60
CA PRO A 88 1.14 -5.18 11.63
C PRO A 88 1.86 -6.52 11.67
N GLN A 89 1.92 -7.12 12.84
CA GLN A 89 2.72 -8.32 13.07
C GLN A 89 2.19 -9.59 12.42
N ASN A 90 0.96 -9.57 11.95
CA ASN A 90 0.39 -10.76 11.27
C ASN A 90 0.29 -10.58 9.77
N LEU A 91 0.94 -9.55 9.24
CA LEU A 91 0.88 -9.28 7.81
C LEU A 91 1.52 -10.44 7.04
N LYS A 92 0.86 -10.94 6.03
CA LYS A 92 1.33 -12.07 5.23
C LYS A 92 1.72 -11.68 3.82
N GLN A 93 1.12 -10.64 3.28
CA GLN A 93 1.38 -10.23 1.91
C GLN A 93 1.55 -8.72 1.87
N LEU A 94 2.63 -8.26 1.28
CA LEU A 94 2.90 -6.83 1.17
C LEU A 94 3.38 -6.52 -0.24
N HIS A 95 2.58 -5.79 -1.00
CA HIS A 95 2.96 -5.35 -2.33
C HIS A 95 2.98 -3.82 -2.34
N VAL A 96 4.17 -3.24 -2.38
CA VAL A 96 4.33 -1.79 -2.42
C VAL A 96 5.30 -1.36 -3.53
N GLU A 97 5.45 -2.20 -4.57
CA GLU A 97 6.32 -1.84 -5.68
C GLU A 97 5.75 -0.67 -6.47
N TYR A 98 6.59 0.00 -7.19
CA TYR A 98 6.22 1.16 -8.02
C TYR A 98 5.67 2.31 -7.17
N ASN A 99 6.36 2.55 -6.06
CA ASN A 99 6.17 3.74 -5.25
C ASN A 99 7.53 4.39 -5.07
N PRO A 100 7.59 5.71 -4.89
CA PRO A 100 8.90 6.36 -4.68
C PRO A 100 9.31 6.30 -3.20
N LEU A 101 9.43 5.10 -2.66
CA LEU A 101 9.77 4.93 -1.25
C LEU A 101 11.16 5.46 -0.95
N ARG A 102 11.28 6.22 0.13
CA ARG A 102 12.56 6.73 0.57
C ARG A 102 13.19 5.84 1.60
N GLU A 103 12.37 5.09 2.31
CA GLU A 103 12.86 4.16 3.30
C GLU A 103 12.01 2.93 3.22
N PHE A 104 12.58 1.80 3.59
CA PHE A 104 11.83 0.57 3.60
C PHE A 104 11.36 0.31 5.03
N PRO A 105 10.15 -0.17 5.20
CA PRO A 105 9.66 -0.46 6.55
C PRO A 105 10.35 -1.71 7.11
N ASP A 106 10.26 -1.87 8.41
CA ASP A 106 10.68 -3.13 9.02
C ASP A 106 9.65 -4.19 8.63
N ILE A 107 10.11 -5.28 8.03
CA ILE A 107 9.21 -6.29 7.53
C ILE A 107 9.01 -7.37 8.59
N PRO A 108 7.77 -7.60 9.04
CA PRO A 108 7.53 -8.66 10.01
C PRO A 108 7.88 -10.03 9.45
N GLU A 109 8.25 -10.94 10.34
CA GLU A 109 8.61 -12.29 9.92
C GLU A 109 7.44 -13.04 9.32
N SER A 110 6.23 -12.60 9.59
CA SER A 110 5.03 -13.27 9.08
C SER A 110 4.83 -13.09 7.58
N VAL A 111 5.52 -12.11 6.96
CA VAL A 111 5.32 -11.81 5.55
C VAL A 111 5.87 -12.94 4.68
N GLU A 112 5.02 -13.51 3.86
CA GLU A 112 5.39 -14.61 2.97
C GLU A 112 5.51 -14.16 1.52
N ASP A 113 4.84 -13.10 1.13
CA ASP A 113 4.84 -12.62 -0.25
C ASP A 113 5.15 -11.12 -0.22
N LEU A 114 6.39 -10.77 -0.54
CA LEU A 114 6.84 -9.41 -0.47
C LEU A 114 7.23 -8.90 -1.86
N ARG A 115 6.66 -7.75 -2.25
CA ARG A 115 7.04 -7.08 -3.49
C ARG A 115 7.36 -5.63 -3.20
N MET A 116 8.62 -5.28 -3.28
CA MET A 116 9.08 -3.92 -3.14
C MET A 116 9.93 -3.61 -4.34
N ASN A 117 9.85 -2.35 -4.77
CA ASN A 117 10.56 -1.94 -5.93
C ASN A 117 11.97 -1.72 -5.60
N SER A 118 12.77 -2.67 -5.68
CA SER A 118 14.11 -2.50 -5.25
C SER A 118 14.90 -1.55 -6.09
N GLU A 119 14.56 -1.35 -7.33
CA GLU A 119 15.38 -0.47 -8.05
C GLU A 119 15.03 0.88 -7.82
N ARG A 120 14.09 1.10 -7.20
CA ARG A 120 13.77 2.34 -6.99
C ARG A 120 14.33 2.90 -5.95
N VAL A 121 14.87 2.20 -5.28
CA VAL A 121 15.35 2.67 -4.23
C VAL A 121 16.22 3.56 -4.57
N VAL A 122 16.08 4.31 -4.84
CA VAL A 122 16.78 5.14 -5.19
C VAL A 122 17.60 5.63 -4.36
N ASP A 123 18.20 5.15 -3.84
CA ASP A 123 19.09 5.52 -3.10
C ASP A 123 20.00 6.12 -3.90
N PRO A 124 20.06 7.17 -4.01
CA PRO A 124 20.92 7.81 -4.79
C PRO A 124 22.26 7.47 -4.54
N TYR A 125 22.51 6.78 -3.79
CA TYR A 125 23.74 6.46 -3.63
C TYR A 125 23.80 5.20 -3.59
N GLU A 126 22.98 4.60 -3.72
CA GLU A 126 22.93 3.41 -3.89
C GLU A 126 23.07 3.27 -5.06
N PHE A 127 23.09 3.77 -5.70
CA PHE A 127 23.25 3.64 -6.79
C PHE A 127 24.24 4.18 -7.03
N ALA A 128 24.59 4.77 -6.53
CA ALA A 128 25.54 5.19 -6.69
C ALA A 128 26.39 4.33 -6.20
N HIS A 129 26.47 3.70 -5.80
CA HIS A 129 27.09 2.72 -5.44
C HIS A 129 26.86 1.63 -5.74
N GLU A 130 26.66 1.64 -6.07
CA GLU A 130 26.40 0.65 -6.44
C GLU A 130 26.55 0.33 -7.08
N THR A 131 27.07 1.08 -7.31
CA THR A 131 27.06 0.56 -7.96
C THR A 131 27.74 0.11 -8.01
N THR A 132 27.90 0.59 -7.94
CA THR A 132 28.37 0.03 -8.03
C THR A 132 28.42 -0.87 -7.90
N ASP A 133 28.64 -0.47 -7.97
CA ASP A 133 28.45 -1.53 -8.01
C ASP A 133 28.32 -2.10 -8.43
N LYS A 134 28.14 -1.72 -8.51
CA LYS A 134 27.77 -2.30 -8.80
C LYS A 134 27.83 -2.68 -9.32
N LEU A 135 28.37 -1.92 -9.48
CA LEU A 135 28.26 -2.29 -9.90
C LEU A 135 28.44 -2.91 -10.11
N GLU A 136 28.53 -2.41 -10.44
CA GLU A 136 28.45 -2.99 -10.57
C GLU A 136 28.22 -3.63 -10.66
N ASP A 137 28.63 -3.14 -10.91
CA ASP A 137 28.35 -3.71 -11.02
C ASP A 137 28.25 -3.95 -11.28
N ASP A 138 28.11 -3.28 -11.38
CA ASP A 138 27.84 -3.45 -11.55
C ASP A 138 28.01 -3.38 -11.76
N VAL A 139 28.05 -2.67 -11.73
CA VAL A 139 27.95 -2.71 -11.81
C VAL A 139 28.16 -2.93 -11.97
N PHE A 140 27.77 -2.47 -12.43
CA PHE A 140 27.74 -2.76 -12.59
C PHE A 140 27.73 -3.09 -12.55
N GLU A 141 27.51 -2.30 -12.37
CA GLU A 141 27.31 -2.70 -12.21
C GLU A 141 27.34 -3.06 -12.04
#